data_971ea2cf1efa8f284614acaf34b5cbaf
#
_entry.id   971ea2cf1efa8f284614acaf34b5cbaf
#
_cell.length_a   1.000
_cell.length_b   1.000
_cell.length_c   1.000
_cell.angle_alpha   90.00
_cell.angle_beta   90.00
_cell.angle_gamma   90.00
#
_symmetry.space_group_name_H-M   'P 1'
#
loop_
_entity.id
_entity.type
_entity.pdbx_description
1 polymer ?
#
loop_
_entity_poly.entity_id
_entity_poly.type
_entity_poly.pdbx_seq_one_letter_code
_entity_poly.pdbx_strand_id
1 'polypeptide(L)'
;MMIIHRTLPAKKKNKMKKEKKFFIPANNIKDLLTDWNEAGGCFASDRITVDGLPVGYMYREIPDGESPFGEYDGGWRFFAGDEDDEYANNPENLDIYSLNTICNYSPDIIPLLHAPYGTAYGRDENGMFQEESLESLEE
;
A
#
# COMPACT_ATOMS: atom_id res chain seq x y z
N MET A 1 -11.13 -6.06 -6.51
CA MET A 1 -10.76 -5.15 -6.02
C MET A 1 -10.29 -4.16 -6.72
N MET A 2 -10.27 -3.73 -7.07
CA MET A 2 -9.99 -2.91 -7.72
C MET A 2 -9.50 -1.84 -7.53
N ILE A 3 -9.16 -1.33 -7.66
CA ILE A 3 -8.59 -0.43 -7.38
C ILE A 3 -8.58 0.70 -7.93
N ILE A 4 -8.49 1.33 -7.84
CA ILE A 4 -8.46 2.49 -8.17
C ILE A 4 -7.66 3.07 -8.99
N HIS A 5 -7.12 3.16 -9.23
CA HIS A 5 -6.32 3.77 -10.02
C HIS A 5 -6.82 4.66 -10.76
N ARG A 6 -7.37 4.77 -11.04
CA ARG A 6 -7.74 5.50 -11.79
C ARG A 6 -7.78 6.74 -11.71
N THR A 7 -7.94 7.26 -11.86
CA THR A 7 -8.27 8.34 -12.04
C THR A 7 -8.30 9.30 -11.17
N LEU A 8 -7.64 9.67 -10.75
CA LEU A 8 -7.63 10.65 -10.02
C LEU A 8 -7.74 11.81 -10.56
N PRO A 9 -8.44 12.47 -10.37
CA PRO A 9 -8.64 13.75 -10.84
C PRO A 9 -7.70 14.57 -10.32
N ALA A 10 -6.82 14.36 -10.33
CA ALA A 10 -5.87 15.10 -9.90
C ALA A 10 -6.08 16.42 -9.65
N LYS A 11 -6.47 17.05 -10.29
CA LYS A 11 -6.51 18.32 -10.12
C LYS A 11 -7.29 18.85 -9.14
N LYS A 12 -8.24 18.64 -8.99
CA LYS A 12 -8.98 19.33 -8.19
C LYS A 12 -8.60 19.12 -6.91
N LYS A 13 -8.20 18.32 -6.68
CA LYS A 13 -8.02 18.06 -5.56
C LYS A 13 -7.09 18.67 -4.78
N ASN A 14 -6.34 19.17 -5.16
CA ASN A 14 -5.40 19.63 -4.41
C ASN A 14 -5.80 20.49 -3.41
N LYS A 15 -6.55 21.25 -3.52
CA LYS A 15 -6.83 22.14 -2.57
C LYS A 15 -7.70 21.53 -1.62
N MET A 16 -8.45 20.66 -1.83
CA MET A 16 -9.29 20.16 -0.90
C MET A 16 -8.76 18.94 -0.26
N LYS A 17 -7.52 18.64 -0.48
CA LYS A 17 -6.98 17.47 0.06
C LYS A 17 -7.02 17.50 1.55
N LYS A 18 -7.49 16.47 2.19
CA LYS A 18 -7.56 16.40 3.59
C LYS A 18 -6.19 16.35 4.19
N GLU A 19 -5.96 17.04 5.25
CA GLU A 19 -4.69 17.01 5.90
C GLU A 19 -4.64 15.81 6.80
N LYS A 20 -3.62 15.00 6.69
CA LYS A 20 -3.55 13.75 7.42
C LYS A 20 -2.55 13.84 8.55
N LYS A 21 -2.90 13.24 9.67
CA LYS A 21 -2.00 13.18 10.79
C LYS A 21 -1.55 11.75 10.89
N PHE A 22 -0.31 11.49 10.54
CA PHE A 22 0.18 10.12 10.45
C PHE A 22 0.50 9.57 11.83
N PHE A 23 0.20 8.29 12.00
CA PHE A 23 0.39 7.61 13.27
C PHE A 23 1.86 7.60 13.66
N ILE A 24 2.77 7.36 12.69
CA ILE A 24 4.19 7.47 12.94
C ILE A 24 4.65 8.76 12.30
N PRO A 25 5.10 9.75 13.08
CA PRO A 25 5.56 10.99 12.49
C PRO A 25 6.77 10.77 11.60
N ALA A 26 6.92 11.64 10.61
CA ALA A 26 7.96 11.44 9.60
C ALA A 26 9.34 11.32 10.20
N ASN A 27 9.64 12.10 11.24
CA ASN A 27 10.97 12.03 11.81
C ASN A 27 11.18 10.82 12.70
N ASN A 28 10.17 9.98 12.88
CA ASN A 28 10.33 8.74 13.63
C ASN A 28 10.40 7.54 12.69
N ILE A 29 10.34 7.75 11.37
CA ILE A 29 10.48 6.65 10.43
C ILE A 29 11.94 6.21 10.41
N LYS A 30 12.19 4.91 10.63
CA LYS A 30 13.53 4.39 10.67
C LYS A 30 13.88 3.72 9.37
N ASP A 31 15.16 3.59 9.11
CA ASP A 31 15.63 3.01 7.88
C ASP A 31 15.71 1.50 8.04
N LEU A 32 14.62 0.83 7.76
CA LEU A 32 14.51 -0.61 7.98
C LEU A 32 14.73 -1.41 6.71
N LEU A 33 14.38 -0.87 5.55
CA LEU A 33 14.49 -1.61 4.30
C LEU A 33 15.78 -1.19 3.65
N THR A 34 16.85 -1.95 3.89
CA THR A 34 18.17 -1.53 3.50
C THR A 34 18.72 -2.26 2.29
N ASP A 35 18.00 -3.29 1.79
CA ASP A 35 18.49 -4.06 0.66
C ASP A 35 17.61 -3.89 -0.57
N TRP A 36 16.83 -2.83 -0.64
CA TRP A 36 15.92 -2.62 -1.77
C TRP A 36 16.59 -1.72 -2.78
N ASN A 37 16.75 -2.21 -3.99
CA ASN A 37 17.39 -1.42 -5.03
C ASN A 37 16.53 -1.33 -6.27
N GLU A 38 15.23 -1.43 -6.12
CA GLU A 38 14.29 -1.28 -7.21
C GLU A 38 13.41 -0.07 -6.92
N ALA A 39 12.40 0.14 -7.74
CA ALA A 39 11.44 1.19 -7.50
C ALA A 39 10.77 0.97 -6.17
N GLY A 40 10.79 1.94 -5.32
CA GLY A 40 10.35 1.77 -3.94
C GLY A 40 9.07 2.47 -3.56
N GLY A 41 8.33 3.00 -4.53
CA GLY A 41 7.05 3.64 -4.22
C GLY A 41 5.93 2.64 -4.10
N CYS A 42 4.95 2.93 -3.28
CA CYS A 42 3.80 2.05 -3.08
C CYS A 42 2.59 2.86 -2.71
N PHE A 43 1.42 2.21 -2.72
CA PHE A 43 0.22 2.80 -2.17
C PHE A 43 -0.12 2.11 -0.85
N ALA A 44 -0.67 2.86 0.07
CA ALA A 44 -1.12 2.28 1.33
C ALA A 44 -2.36 3.00 1.83
N SER A 45 -3.20 2.26 2.52
CA SER A 45 -4.44 2.72 3.07
C SER A 45 -4.22 3.58 4.31
N ASP A 46 -5.05 4.58 4.49
CA ASP A 46 -5.03 5.40 5.71
C ASP A 46 -5.28 4.56 6.96
N ARG A 47 -5.91 3.40 6.84
CA ARG A 47 -6.09 2.53 8.01
C ARG A 47 -4.73 2.14 8.60
N ILE A 48 -3.70 2.08 7.75
CA ILE A 48 -2.37 1.75 8.23
C ILE A 48 -1.66 3.03 8.69
N THR A 49 -1.57 4.03 7.82
CA THR A 49 -0.67 5.14 8.06
C THR A 49 -1.25 6.19 8.98
N VAL A 50 -2.56 6.32 9.02
CA VAL A 50 -3.21 7.29 9.89
C VAL A 50 -3.74 6.61 11.14
N ASP A 51 -4.39 5.47 10.98
CA ASP A 51 -5.01 4.78 12.12
C ASP A 51 -4.04 3.86 12.85
N GLY A 52 -2.90 3.56 12.28
CA GLY A 52 -1.86 2.82 12.99
C GLY A 52 -1.98 1.31 12.93
N LEU A 53 -2.82 0.78 12.05
CA LEU A 53 -2.97 -0.68 11.98
C LEU A 53 -1.85 -1.31 11.18
N PRO A 54 -1.51 -2.55 11.45
CA PRO A 54 -0.51 -3.23 10.62
C PRO A 54 -1.08 -3.60 9.26
N VAL A 55 -0.22 -3.97 8.34
CA VAL A 55 -0.66 -4.47 7.05
C VAL A 55 -1.38 -5.79 7.27
N GLY A 56 -2.59 -5.91 6.76
CA GLY A 56 -3.35 -7.15 6.84
C GLY A 56 -3.54 -7.82 5.50
N TYR A 57 -3.41 -7.05 4.43
CA TYR A 57 -3.53 -7.60 3.08
C TYR A 57 -2.61 -6.77 2.18
N MET A 58 -1.89 -7.44 1.30
CA MET A 58 -1.00 -6.75 0.38
C MET A 58 -0.90 -7.51 -0.91
N TYR A 59 -0.72 -6.79 -2.02
CA TYR A 59 -0.52 -7.47 -3.29
C TYR A 59 0.40 -6.62 -4.17
N ARG A 60 1.03 -7.28 -5.14
CA ARG A 60 1.97 -6.61 -6.02
C ARG A 60 1.46 -6.74 -7.45
N GLU A 61 1.14 -5.62 -8.08
CA GLU A 61 0.66 -5.62 -9.45
C GLU A 61 1.68 -4.96 -10.33
N ILE A 62 1.65 -5.27 -11.61
CA ILE A 62 2.53 -4.59 -12.54
C ILE A 62 2.04 -3.16 -12.67
N PRO A 63 2.85 -2.17 -12.36
CA PRO A 63 2.38 -0.80 -12.43
C PRO A 63 2.15 -0.43 -13.88
N ASP A 64 1.08 0.30 -14.16
CA ASP A 64 0.87 0.73 -15.51
C ASP A 64 1.57 2.05 -15.71
N GLY A 65 1.71 2.48 -16.92
CA GLY A 65 2.46 3.67 -17.20
C GLY A 65 1.80 4.93 -16.76
N GLU A 66 0.58 4.83 -16.25
CA GLU A 66 -0.12 6.01 -15.80
C GLU A 66 -0.14 6.17 -14.31
N SER A 67 0.65 5.38 -13.62
CA SER A 67 0.77 5.53 -12.19
C SER A 67 1.21 6.95 -11.88
N PRO A 68 0.65 7.57 -10.84
CA PRO A 68 1.01 8.96 -10.51
C PRO A 68 2.46 9.15 -10.17
N PHE A 69 3.18 8.13 -9.77
CA PHE A 69 4.60 8.27 -9.46
C PHE A 69 5.45 7.46 -10.44
N GLY A 70 4.84 7.01 -11.53
CA GLY A 70 5.58 6.54 -12.68
C GLY A 70 6.55 5.43 -12.40
N GLU A 71 7.77 5.61 -12.84
CA GLU A 71 8.76 4.56 -12.71
C GLU A 71 9.18 4.30 -11.28
N TYR A 72 8.78 5.13 -10.34
CA TYR A 72 9.12 4.87 -8.94
C TYR A 72 8.13 3.92 -8.27
N ASP A 73 7.09 3.50 -8.98
CA ASP A 73 6.07 2.61 -8.43
C ASP A 73 6.60 1.18 -8.44
N GLY A 74 6.76 0.59 -7.27
CA GLY A 74 7.22 -0.80 -7.16
C GLY A 74 6.13 -1.84 -7.26
N GLY A 75 4.88 -1.41 -7.37
CA GLY A 75 3.77 -2.33 -7.57
C GLY A 75 3.05 -2.77 -6.32
N TRP A 76 3.61 -2.55 -5.14
CA TRP A 76 2.97 -3.01 -3.91
C TRP A 76 1.82 -2.10 -3.49
N ARG A 77 0.76 -2.74 -3.00
CA ARG A 77 -0.43 -2.05 -2.50
C ARG A 77 -0.75 -2.66 -1.14
N PHE A 78 -0.90 -1.83 -0.12
CA PHE A 78 -1.03 -2.30 1.26
C PHE A 78 -2.34 -1.84 1.88
N PHE A 79 -3.03 -2.76 2.52
CA PHE A 79 -4.29 -2.50 3.19
C PHE A 79 -4.27 -3.13 4.56
N ALA A 80 -5.08 -2.60 5.47
CA ALA A 80 -5.21 -3.22 6.79
C ALA A 80 -6.02 -4.50 6.74
N GLY A 81 -6.86 -4.61 5.71
CA GLY A 81 -7.67 -5.81 5.53
C GLY A 81 -9.10 -5.64 5.96
N ASP A 82 -9.44 -4.53 6.63
CA ASP A 82 -10.80 -4.30 7.07
C ASP A 82 -11.48 -3.19 6.28
N GLU A 83 -10.85 -2.71 5.21
CA GLU A 83 -11.47 -1.69 4.40
C GLU A 83 -12.60 -2.30 3.59
N ASP A 84 -13.75 -1.64 3.54
CA ASP A 84 -14.79 -2.11 2.64
C ASP A 84 -14.53 -1.49 1.26
N ASP A 85 -15.34 -1.87 0.28
CA ASP A 85 -15.12 -1.42 -1.07
C ASP A 85 -15.22 0.07 -1.22
N GLU A 86 -16.12 0.69 -0.50
CA GLU A 86 -16.28 2.12 -0.61
C GLU A 86 -15.05 2.82 -0.07
N TYR A 87 -14.51 2.37 1.04
CA TYR A 87 -13.31 2.96 1.61
C TYR A 87 -12.12 2.77 0.67
N ALA A 88 -11.95 1.55 0.17
CA ALA A 88 -10.79 1.22 -0.63
C ALA A 88 -10.82 1.93 -1.99
N ASN A 89 -11.99 2.25 -2.48
CA ASN A 89 -12.10 2.92 -3.77
C ASN A 89 -12.12 4.43 -3.68
N ASN A 90 -11.99 4.98 -2.49
CA ASN A 90 -11.94 6.42 -2.34
C ASN A 90 -10.47 6.86 -2.35
N PRO A 91 -10.02 7.57 -3.37
CA PRO A 91 -8.61 7.94 -3.45
C PRO A 91 -8.11 8.78 -2.29
N GLU A 92 -9.01 9.43 -1.56
CA GLU A 92 -8.57 10.21 -0.41
C GLU A 92 -8.15 9.34 0.75
N ASN A 93 -8.48 8.06 0.73
CA ASN A 93 -8.12 7.13 1.80
C ASN A 93 -6.86 6.35 1.50
N LEU A 94 -6.18 6.68 0.39
CA LEU A 94 -4.94 6.03 0.01
C LEU A 94 -3.90 7.10 -0.26
N ASP A 95 -2.66 6.75 -0.14
CA ASP A 95 -1.61 7.71 -0.47
C ASP A 95 -0.37 6.95 -0.90
N ILE A 96 0.61 7.70 -1.40
CA ILE A 96 1.85 7.15 -1.93
C ILE A 96 2.93 7.28 -0.88
N TYR A 97 3.68 6.21 -0.65
CA TYR A 97 4.74 6.19 0.34
C TYR A 97 5.93 5.41 -0.19
N SER A 98 7.07 5.52 0.45
CA SER A 98 8.16 4.60 0.18
C SER A 98 7.85 3.28 0.87
N LEU A 99 8.36 2.20 0.32
CA LEU A 99 8.19 0.90 0.98
C LEU A 99 8.75 0.93 2.39
N ASN A 100 9.86 1.64 2.58
CA ASN A 100 10.47 1.72 3.90
C ASN A 100 9.51 2.31 4.93
N THR A 101 8.69 3.28 4.52
CA THR A 101 7.72 3.86 5.44
C THR A 101 6.76 2.80 5.93
N ILE A 102 6.26 1.97 5.02
CA ILE A 102 5.27 0.96 5.42
C ILE A 102 5.93 -0.14 6.24
N CYS A 103 7.21 -0.41 6.02
CA CYS A 103 7.92 -1.36 6.87
C CYS A 103 7.94 -0.92 8.32
N ASN A 104 7.88 0.38 8.58
CA ASN A 104 7.84 0.87 9.94
C ASN A 104 6.50 0.57 10.63
N TYR A 105 5.43 0.45 9.86
CA TYR A 105 4.12 0.11 10.42
C TYR A 105 3.97 -1.41 10.54
N SER A 106 4.69 -2.16 9.73
CA SER A 106 4.52 -3.60 9.72
C SER A 106 5.83 -4.24 9.28
N PRO A 107 6.81 -4.35 10.19
CA PRO A 107 8.13 -4.87 9.81
C PRO A 107 8.10 -6.28 9.25
N ASP A 108 7.08 -7.04 9.56
CA ASP A 108 7.01 -8.44 9.11
C ASP A 108 6.69 -8.54 7.62
N ILE A 109 6.48 -7.43 6.92
CA ILE A 109 6.33 -7.52 5.47
C ILE A 109 7.68 -7.59 4.77
N ILE A 110 8.76 -7.20 5.45
CA ILE A 110 10.06 -7.09 4.80
C ILE A 110 10.47 -8.36 4.05
N PRO A 111 10.39 -9.55 4.63
CA PRO A 111 10.81 -10.74 3.90
C PRO A 111 9.92 -11.10 2.71
N LEU A 112 8.77 -10.46 2.57
CA LEU A 112 7.85 -10.79 1.50
C LEU A 112 7.97 -9.85 0.30
N LEU A 113 8.70 -8.76 0.44
CA LEU A 113 8.65 -7.70 -0.55
C LEU A 113 9.32 -8.04 -1.88
N HIS A 114 10.16 -9.08 -1.91
CA HIS A 114 10.79 -9.49 -3.16
C HIS A 114 9.93 -10.45 -3.98
N ALA A 115 8.72 -10.73 -3.55
CA ALA A 115 7.82 -11.62 -4.29
C ALA A 115 7.54 -11.01 -5.66
N PRO A 116 7.30 -11.85 -6.66
CA PRO A 116 7.08 -11.33 -8.01
C PRO A 116 5.76 -10.62 -8.16
N TYR A 117 5.63 -9.86 -9.24
CA TYR A 117 4.35 -9.25 -9.56
C TYR A 117 3.28 -10.34 -9.65
N GLY A 118 2.11 -10.03 -9.20
CA GLY A 118 1.00 -10.98 -9.19
C GLY A 118 0.85 -11.76 -7.89
N THR A 119 1.69 -11.45 -6.91
CA THR A 119 1.60 -12.15 -5.62
C THR A 119 0.75 -11.35 -4.65
N ALA A 120 -0.04 -12.05 -3.85
CA ALA A 120 -0.83 -11.44 -2.80
C ALA A 120 -0.68 -12.22 -1.52
N TYR A 121 -0.73 -11.52 -0.39
CA TYR A 121 -0.66 -12.13 0.93
C TYR A 121 -1.78 -11.59 1.81
N GLY A 122 -2.39 -12.43 2.58
CA GLY A 122 -3.35 -12.03 3.61
C GLY A 122 -3.00 -12.73 4.89
N ARG A 123 -3.43 -12.21 6.03
CA ARG A 123 -3.13 -12.86 7.29
C ARG A 123 -4.20 -13.90 7.62
N ASP A 124 -3.76 -14.99 8.18
CA ASP A 124 -4.69 -16.01 8.64
C ASP A 124 -5.16 -15.65 10.05
N GLU A 125 -5.92 -16.55 10.66
CA GLU A 125 -6.50 -16.27 11.96
C GLU A 125 -5.46 -16.14 13.06
N ASN A 126 -4.24 -16.59 12.80
CA ASN A 126 -3.15 -16.46 13.76
C ASN A 126 -2.30 -15.23 13.45
N GLY A 127 -2.70 -14.43 12.48
CA GLY A 127 -1.97 -13.24 12.12
C GLY A 127 -0.76 -13.49 11.22
N MET A 128 -0.61 -14.69 10.69
CA MET A 128 0.51 -15.02 9.85
C MET A 128 0.16 -14.83 8.40
N PHE A 129 1.08 -14.26 7.63
CA PHE A 129 0.81 -14.05 6.21
C PHE A 129 0.78 -15.37 5.45
N GLN A 130 -0.23 -15.51 4.61
CA GLN A 130 -0.38 -16.65 3.73
C GLN A 130 -0.55 -16.12 2.33
N GLU A 131 0.07 -16.78 1.37
CA GLU A 131 -0.05 -16.35 -0.02
C GLU A 131 -1.46 -16.65 -0.53
N GLU A 132 -2.02 -15.71 -1.26
CA GLU A 132 -3.36 -15.86 -1.82
C GLU A 132 -3.29 -15.67 -3.32
N SER A 133 -4.28 -16.14 -4.02
CA SER A 133 -4.29 -16.04 -5.47
C SER A 133 -4.93 -14.73 -5.87
N LEU A 134 -4.22 -13.93 -6.67
CA LEU A 134 -4.80 -12.73 -7.19
C LEU A 134 -5.87 -13.00 -8.20
N GLU A 135 -5.82 -14.14 -8.84
CA GLU A 135 -6.81 -14.45 -9.82
C GLU A 135 -8.19 -14.51 -9.25
N SER A 136 -8.33 -14.94 -8.02
CA SER A 136 -9.65 -15.02 -7.44
C SER A 136 -10.25 -13.66 -7.20
N LEU A 137 -9.45 -12.63 -7.23
CA LEU A 137 -9.98 -11.30 -7.02
C LEU A 137 -10.55 -10.70 -8.28
N GLU A 138 -10.25 -11.24 -9.40
CA GLU A 138 -10.72 -10.70 -10.65
C GLU A 138 -12.02 -11.29 -11.11
N GLU A 139 -12.50 -12.25 -10.40
CA GLU A 139 -13.75 -12.79 -10.78
C GLU A 139 -14.83 -12.14 -10.14
#